data_583252a4360c4ddaa28221364d7a69bd
#
_entry.id   583252a4360c4ddaa28221364d7a69bd
#
_cell.length_a   1.000
_cell.length_b   1.000
_cell.length_c   1.000
_cell.angle_alpha   90.00
_cell.angle_beta   90.00
_cell.angle_gamma   90.00
#
_symmetry.space_group_name_H-M   'P 1'
#
loop_
_entity.id
_entity.type
_entity.pdbx_description
1 polymer ?
#
loop_
_entity_poly.entity_id
_entity_poly.type
_entity_poly.pdbx_seq_one_letter_code
_entity_poly.pdbx_strand_id
1 'polypeptide(L)'
;MVLNYIWIGFFVVAFIIALVKVIFLGDTEIFTAIMNATFDSSKTAFEISLGLTGVLALWLGIMKIGENSGLINALARFLSPVLCRLFPDIPKGHPVLGSIFMNMSANMLGLDNAATPLGLKAMKELQELNPKKDTASNPMIMFLVINTSGLIIIPISIMVYRAQMGAAQPTDVFIPILLSTFISTLVGVIAVSIAQKINLINKPILILMGIICLFFSGLIYLFLSVSREDMAVSYTHLRAHET
;
A
#
# COMPACT_ATOMS: atom_id res chain seq x y z
N MET A 1 -7.78 -19.09 -7.03
CA MET A 1 -7.51 -20.50 -6.69
C MET A 1 -6.27 -20.70 -5.85
N VAL A 2 -5.10 -20.11 -6.19
CA VAL A 2 -3.84 -20.30 -5.42
C VAL A 2 -3.98 -19.92 -3.94
N LEU A 3 -4.66 -18.81 -3.63
CA LEU A 3 -4.85 -18.34 -2.26
C LEU A 3 -5.58 -19.38 -1.38
N ASN A 4 -6.56 -20.09 -1.93
CA ASN A 4 -7.29 -21.13 -1.19
C ASN A 4 -6.37 -22.29 -0.80
N TYR A 5 -5.45 -22.71 -1.68
CA TYR A 5 -4.48 -23.75 -1.37
C TYR A 5 -3.49 -23.30 -0.27
N ILE A 6 -3.11 -22.02 -0.25
CA ILE A 6 -2.25 -21.46 0.80
C ILE A 6 -2.97 -21.53 2.15
N TRP A 7 -4.23 -21.08 2.21
CA TRP A 7 -5.03 -21.16 3.44
C TRP A 7 -5.23 -22.58 3.93
N ILE A 8 -5.61 -23.49 3.04
CA ILE A 8 -5.74 -24.92 3.38
C ILE A 8 -4.39 -25.45 3.87
N GLY A 9 -3.29 -25.07 3.22
CA GLY A 9 -1.95 -25.44 3.62
C GLY A 9 -1.61 -25.05 5.06
N PHE A 10 -1.95 -23.83 5.48
CA PHE A 10 -1.73 -23.38 6.86
C PHE A 10 -2.51 -24.24 7.87
N PHE A 11 -3.78 -24.54 7.60
CA PHE A 11 -4.58 -25.40 8.48
C PHE A 11 -4.02 -26.82 8.55
N VAL A 12 -3.66 -27.40 7.42
CA VAL A 12 -3.09 -28.76 7.37
C VAL A 12 -1.75 -28.83 8.11
N VAL A 13 -0.85 -27.85 7.90
CA VAL A 13 0.44 -27.78 8.59
C VAL A 13 0.25 -27.63 10.10
N ALA A 14 -0.64 -26.73 10.54
CA ALA A 14 -0.95 -26.56 11.96
C ALA A 14 -1.47 -27.86 12.60
N PHE A 15 -2.36 -28.56 11.91
CA PHE A 15 -2.90 -29.83 12.38
C PHE A 15 -1.81 -30.92 12.46
N ILE A 16 -0.95 -31.05 11.45
CA ILE A 16 0.17 -32.01 11.46
C ILE A 16 1.13 -31.69 12.61
N ILE A 17 1.48 -30.43 12.83
CA ILE A 17 2.34 -30.04 13.95
C ILE A 17 1.67 -30.40 15.29
N ALA A 18 0.38 -30.18 15.43
CA ALA A 18 -0.37 -30.57 16.63
C ALA A 18 -0.29 -32.06 16.88
N LEU A 19 -0.52 -32.89 15.85
CA LEU A 19 -0.39 -34.35 15.94
C LEU A 19 1.03 -34.80 16.33
N VAL A 20 2.05 -34.22 15.72
CA VAL A 20 3.46 -34.49 16.06
C VAL A 20 3.72 -34.19 17.55
N LYS A 21 3.24 -33.03 18.05
CA LYS A 21 3.40 -32.67 19.46
C LYS A 21 2.71 -33.65 20.39
N VAL A 22 1.50 -34.09 20.09
CA VAL A 22 0.80 -35.10 20.90
C VAL A 22 1.54 -36.44 20.90
N ILE A 23 1.93 -36.93 19.71
CA ILE A 23 2.49 -38.29 19.57
C ILE A 23 3.93 -38.38 20.11
N PHE A 24 4.76 -37.40 19.80
CA PHE A 24 6.21 -37.45 20.10
C PHE A 24 6.60 -36.69 21.37
N LEU A 25 5.84 -35.64 21.74
CA LEU A 25 6.15 -34.82 22.92
C LEU A 25 5.16 -35.04 24.08
N GLY A 26 4.11 -35.83 23.87
CA GLY A 26 3.07 -36.08 24.88
C GLY A 26 2.26 -34.83 25.26
N ASP A 27 2.25 -33.80 24.42
CA ASP A 27 1.53 -32.55 24.67
C ASP A 27 0.03 -32.72 24.38
N THR A 28 -0.72 -33.14 25.39
CA THR A 28 -2.17 -33.33 25.28
C THR A 28 -2.96 -32.01 25.29
N GLU A 29 -2.35 -30.91 25.71
CA GLU A 29 -2.98 -29.59 25.82
C GLU A 29 -3.02 -28.85 24.48
N ILE A 30 -2.27 -29.30 23.47
CA ILE A 30 -2.09 -28.58 22.21
C ILE A 30 -3.43 -28.28 21.50
N PHE A 31 -4.37 -29.22 21.51
CA PHE A 31 -5.68 -29.01 20.86
C PHE A 31 -6.53 -27.97 21.63
N THR A 32 -6.47 -27.98 22.95
CA THR A 32 -7.10 -26.97 23.80
C THR A 32 -6.48 -25.59 23.54
N ALA A 33 -5.14 -25.52 23.43
CA ALA A 33 -4.43 -24.29 23.11
C ALA A 33 -4.82 -23.73 21.72
N ILE A 34 -4.96 -24.61 20.70
CA ILE A 34 -5.42 -24.19 19.36
C ILE A 34 -6.85 -23.65 19.41
N MET A 35 -7.75 -24.30 20.14
CA MET A 35 -9.14 -23.83 20.30
C MET A 35 -9.17 -22.46 20.98
N ASN A 36 -8.46 -22.31 22.11
CA ASN A 36 -8.39 -21.04 22.84
C ASN A 36 -7.80 -19.94 21.95
N ALA A 37 -6.68 -20.19 21.25
CA ALA A 37 -6.07 -19.25 20.32
C ALA A 37 -7.03 -18.84 19.18
N THR A 38 -7.89 -19.77 18.71
CA THR A 38 -8.90 -19.46 17.70
C THR A 38 -9.98 -18.51 18.23
N PHE A 39 -10.46 -18.75 19.46
CA PHE A 39 -11.44 -17.86 20.10
C PHE A 39 -10.84 -16.49 20.41
N ASP A 40 -9.63 -16.43 20.95
CA ASP A 40 -8.92 -15.18 21.25
C ASP A 40 -8.64 -14.39 19.97
N SER A 41 -8.23 -15.06 18.89
CA SER A 41 -8.04 -14.42 17.59
C SER A 41 -9.34 -13.87 17.01
N SER A 42 -10.45 -14.60 17.17
CA SER A 42 -11.77 -14.15 16.71
C SER A 42 -12.25 -12.93 17.50
N LYS A 43 -12.05 -12.90 18.81
CA LYS A 43 -12.36 -11.75 19.67
C LYS A 43 -11.51 -10.54 19.26
N THR A 44 -10.20 -10.74 19.13
CA THR A 44 -9.27 -9.69 18.70
C THR A 44 -9.64 -9.13 17.32
N ALA A 45 -10.00 -9.99 16.36
CA ALA A 45 -10.43 -9.56 15.04
C ALA A 45 -11.70 -8.69 15.10
N PHE A 46 -12.66 -9.05 15.94
CA PHE A 46 -13.87 -8.25 16.16
C PHE A 46 -13.56 -6.88 16.79
N GLU A 47 -12.76 -6.85 17.84
CA GLU A 47 -12.37 -5.62 18.53
C GLU A 47 -11.61 -4.66 17.58
N ILE A 48 -10.66 -5.18 16.80
CA ILE A 48 -9.95 -4.43 15.78
C ILE A 48 -10.91 -3.89 14.71
N SER A 49 -11.83 -4.72 14.21
CA SER A 49 -12.80 -4.32 13.18
C SER A 49 -13.71 -3.19 13.68
N LEU A 50 -14.15 -3.25 14.92
CA LEU A 50 -15.00 -2.23 15.53
C LEU A 50 -14.23 -0.90 15.66
N GLY A 51 -13.01 -0.96 16.19
CA GLY A 51 -12.18 0.23 16.36
C GLY A 51 -11.74 0.85 15.03
N LEU A 52 -11.38 0.03 14.03
CA LEU A 52 -11.05 0.50 12.68
C LEU A 52 -12.23 1.20 12.00
N THR A 53 -13.46 0.70 12.20
CA THR A 53 -14.65 1.24 11.54
C THR A 53 -14.82 2.73 11.81
N GLY A 54 -14.67 3.17 13.05
CA GLY A 54 -14.83 4.60 13.42
C GLY A 54 -13.76 5.49 12.78
N VAL A 55 -12.50 5.11 12.92
CA VAL A 55 -11.37 5.91 12.39
C VAL A 55 -11.35 5.92 10.87
N LEU A 56 -11.58 4.77 10.22
CA LEU A 56 -11.66 4.70 8.77
C LEU A 56 -12.86 5.48 8.22
N ALA A 57 -14.04 5.42 8.90
CA ALA A 57 -15.20 6.20 8.48
C ALA A 57 -14.93 7.71 8.55
N LEU A 58 -14.30 8.19 9.64
CA LEU A 58 -13.88 9.58 9.77
C LEU A 58 -12.91 9.97 8.66
N TRP A 59 -11.87 9.16 8.46
CA TRP A 59 -10.84 9.43 7.45
C TRP A 59 -11.40 9.40 6.03
N LEU A 60 -12.21 8.40 5.69
CA LEU A 60 -12.89 8.32 4.39
C LEU A 60 -13.82 9.51 4.16
N GLY A 61 -14.49 10.01 5.22
CA GLY A 61 -15.29 11.23 5.15
C GLY A 61 -14.45 12.46 4.80
N ILE A 62 -13.31 12.68 5.47
CA ILE A 62 -12.37 13.77 5.19
C ILE A 62 -11.85 13.65 3.76
N MET A 63 -11.44 12.44 3.35
CA MET A 63 -10.91 12.22 2.01
C MET A 63 -11.97 12.37 0.92
N LYS A 64 -13.25 12.06 1.22
CA LYS A 64 -14.36 12.32 0.30
C LYS A 64 -14.56 13.81 0.05
N ILE A 65 -14.34 14.64 1.05
CA ILE A 65 -14.31 16.11 0.88
C ILE A 65 -13.16 16.50 -0.05
N GLY A 66 -11.96 15.93 0.16
CA GLY A 66 -10.80 16.13 -0.72
C GLY A 66 -11.04 15.69 -2.16
N GLU A 67 -11.70 14.54 -2.36
CA GLU A 67 -12.11 14.05 -3.68
C GLU A 67 -13.07 15.06 -4.36
N ASN A 68 -14.11 15.49 -3.66
CA ASN A 68 -15.10 16.43 -4.19
C ASN A 68 -14.50 17.82 -4.45
N SER A 69 -13.44 18.22 -3.73
CA SER A 69 -12.69 19.46 -3.98
C SER A 69 -11.82 19.42 -5.23
N GLY A 70 -11.69 18.25 -5.87
CA GLY A 70 -10.87 18.03 -7.05
C GLY A 70 -9.40 17.72 -6.77
N LEU A 71 -9.02 17.43 -5.51
CA LEU A 71 -7.64 17.09 -5.12
C LEU A 71 -7.09 15.90 -5.93
N ILE A 72 -7.89 14.83 -6.08
CA ILE A 72 -7.51 13.65 -6.87
C ILE A 72 -7.26 14.03 -8.32
N ASN A 73 -8.14 14.87 -8.91
CA ASN A 73 -7.99 15.35 -10.27
C ASN A 73 -6.76 16.26 -10.46
N ALA A 74 -6.42 17.06 -9.45
CA ALA A 74 -5.21 17.88 -9.47
C ALA A 74 -3.96 17.00 -9.44
N LEU A 75 -3.92 15.99 -8.56
CA LEU A 75 -2.82 15.04 -8.46
C LEU A 75 -2.68 14.20 -9.74
N ALA A 76 -3.80 13.71 -10.30
CA ALA A 76 -3.81 12.99 -11.57
C ALA A 76 -3.23 13.85 -12.71
N ARG A 77 -3.59 15.14 -12.80
CA ARG A 77 -3.01 16.08 -13.79
C ARG A 77 -1.52 16.31 -13.59
N PHE A 78 -1.08 16.42 -12.35
CA PHE A 78 0.35 16.58 -12.02
C PHE A 78 1.17 15.36 -12.45
N LEU A 79 0.64 14.14 -12.24
CA LEU A 79 1.31 12.89 -12.59
C LEU A 79 1.19 12.54 -14.09
N SER A 80 0.19 13.07 -14.78
CA SER A 80 -0.14 12.76 -16.18
C SER A 80 1.06 12.79 -17.14
N PRO A 81 1.93 13.83 -17.17
CA PRO A 81 3.04 13.90 -18.13
C PRO A 81 4.06 12.76 -17.98
N VAL A 82 4.17 12.17 -16.81
CA VAL A 82 5.06 11.04 -16.54
C VAL A 82 4.34 9.74 -16.87
N LEU A 83 3.13 9.58 -16.36
CA LEU A 83 2.35 8.36 -16.50
C LEU A 83 2.00 8.06 -17.96
N CYS A 84 1.67 9.07 -18.77
CA CYS A 84 1.47 8.88 -20.22
C CYS A 84 2.69 8.28 -20.95
N ARG A 85 3.88 8.40 -20.38
CA ARG A 85 5.10 7.84 -20.97
C ARG A 85 5.41 6.44 -20.49
N LEU A 86 4.88 6.05 -19.34
CA LEU A 86 4.94 4.67 -18.85
C LEU A 86 3.93 3.75 -19.58
N PHE A 87 2.96 4.34 -20.29
CA PHE A 87 1.93 3.62 -21.04
C PHE A 87 1.94 3.99 -22.53
N PRO A 88 3.04 3.75 -23.27
CA PRO A 88 3.18 4.19 -24.67
C PRO A 88 2.19 3.50 -25.61
N ASP A 89 1.73 2.29 -25.27
CA ASP A 89 0.80 1.50 -26.09
C ASP A 89 -0.66 1.97 -25.98
N ILE A 90 -0.93 2.92 -25.05
CA ILE A 90 -2.28 3.48 -24.91
C ILE A 90 -2.40 4.72 -25.80
N PRO A 91 -3.46 4.83 -26.64
CA PRO A 91 -3.69 6.02 -27.44
C PRO A 91 -3.80 7.29 -26.60
N LYS A 92 -3.18 8.38 -27.05
CA LYS A 92 -3.25 9.67 -26.37
C LYS A 92 -4.70 10.13 -26.22
N GLY A 93 -5.06 10.53 -25.00
CA GLY A 93 -6.42 10.98 -24.69
C GLY A 93 -7.43 9.87 -24.46
N HIS A 94 -7.03 8.60 -24.47
CA HIS A 94 -7.94 7.50 -24.16
C HIS A 94 -8.42 7.57 -22.69
N PRO A 95 -9.72 7.35 -22.41
CA PRO A 95 -10.30 7.46 -21.06
C PRO A 95 -9.62 6.59 -20.00
N VAL A 96 -9.06 5.45 -20.39
CA VAL A 96 -8.34 4.53 -19.48
C VAL A 96 -7.19 5.20 -18.75
N LEU A 97 -6.50 6.17 -19.39
CA LEU A 97 -5.44 6.94 -18.69
C LEU A 97 -6.01 7.69 -17.49
N GLY A 98 -7.21 8.26 -17.62
CA GLY A 98 -7.92 8.90 -16.52
C GLY A 98 -8.21 7.92 -15.39
N SER A 99 -8.72 6.74 -15.70
CA SER A 99 -9.00 5.69 -14.69
C SER A 99 -7.72 5.22 -13.98
N ILE A 100 -6.61 5.02 -14.71
CA ILE A 100 -5.30 4.69 -14.15
C ILE A 100 -4.82 5.81 -13.19
N PHE A 101 -4.90 7.07 -13.63
CA PHE A 101 -4.42 8.20 -12.84
C PHE A 101 -5.23 8.39 -11.56
N MET A 102 -6.54 8.24 -11.65
CA MET A 102 -7.44 8.30 -10.50
C MET A 102 -7.15 7.18 -9.50
N ASN A 103 -6.96 5.94 -9.96
CA ASN A 103 -6.60 4.81 -9.12
C ASN A 103 -5.25 5.05 -8.42
N MET A 104 -4.22 5.46 -9.15
CA MET A 104 -2.90 5.74 -8.57
C MET A 104 -2.95 6.87 -7.54
N SER A 105 -3.68 7.95 -7.84
CA SER A 105 -3.85 9.06 -6.92
C SER A 105 -4.58 8.65 -5.64
N ALA A 106 -5.59 7.79 -5.75
CA ALA A 106 -6.31 7.25 -4.61
C ALA A 106 -5.39 6.36 -3.73
N ASN A 107 -4.59 5.49 -4.35
CA ASN A 107 -3.58 4.68 -3.64
C ASN A 107 -2.54 5.54 -2.92
N MET A 108 -2.00 6.56 -3.58
CA MET A 108 -1.02 7.48 -2.98
C MET A 108 -1.58 8.20 -1.73
N LEU A 109 -2.87 8.47 -1.71
CA LEU A 109 -3.56 9.09 -0.59
C LEU A 109 -4.05 8.08 0.48
N GLY A 110 -3.79 6.78 0.30
CA GLY A 110 -4.23 5.73 1.24
C GLY A 110 -5.74 5.48 1.21
N LEU A 111 -6.39 5.72 0.05
CA LEU A 111 -7.83 5.54 -0.17
C LEU A 111 -8.13 4.15 -0.74
N ASP A 112 -7.79 3.08 -0.01
CA ASP A 112 -7.91 1.70 -0.49
C ASP A 112 -9.31 1.35 -1.01
N ASN A 113 -10.35 1.85 -0.33
CA ASN A 113 -11.74 1.61 -0.72
C ASN A 113 -12.14 2.31 -2.03
N ALA A 114 -11.58 3.50 -2.32
CA ALA A 114 -11.81 4.21 -3.57
C ALA A 114 -10.88 3.69 -4.68
N ALA A 115 -9.66 3.30 -4.34
CA ALA A 115 -8.69 2.79 -5.29
C ALA A 115 -9.14 1.47 -5.95
N THR A 116 -9.73 0.55 -5.18
CA THR A 116 -10.16 -0.77 -5.69
C THR A 116 -11.13 -0.68 -6.87
N PRO A 117 -12.29 -0.01 -6.79
CA PRO A 117 -13.20 0.09 -7.93
C PRO A 117 -12.60 0.85 -9.11
N LEU A 118 -11.76 1.87 -8.87
CA LEU A 118 -11.04 2.59 -9.92
C LEU A 118 -10.02 1.68 -10.63
N GLY A 119 -9.31 0.83 -9.88
CA GLY A 119 -8.37 -0.14 -10.45
C GLY A 119 -9.06 -1.22 -11.28
N LEU A 120 -10.18 -1.75 -10.80
CA LEU A 120 -10.99 -2.70 -11.56
C LEU A 120 -11.54 -2.10 -12.85
N LYS A 121 -11.99 -0.83 -12.80
CA LYS A 121 -12.42 -0.09 -13.99
C LYS A 121 -11.27 0.08 -14.97
N ALA A 122 -10.11 0.56 -14.52
CA ALA A 122 -8.93 0.72 -15.36
C ALA A 122 -8.51 -0.59 -16.02
N MET A 123 -8.49 -1.70 -15.26
CA MET A 123 -8.13 -3.02 -15.80
C MET A 123 -9.14 -3.51 -16.84
N LYS A 124 -10.44 -3.28 -16.62
CA LYS A 124 -11.47 -3.61 -17.61
C LYS A 124 -11.31 -2.82 -18.92
N GLU A 125 -11.09 -1.52 -18.82
CA GLU A 125 -10.83 -0.65 -19.98
C GLU A 125 -9.51 -1.04 -20.69
N LEU A 126 -8.45 -1.44 -19.95
CA LEU A 126 -7.23 -1.99 -20.53
C LEU A 126 -7.47 -3.31 -21.27
N GLN A 127 -8.34 -4.17 -20.72
CA GLN A 127 -8.71 -5.42 -21.37
C GLN A 127 -9.49 -5.21 -22.68
N GLU A 128 -10.26 -4.13 -22.79
CA GLU A 128 -10.94 -3.77 -24.04
C GLU A 128 -9.93 -3.41 -25.14
N LEU A 129 -8.84 -2.73 -24.78
CA LEU A 129 -7.73 -2.40 -25.68
C LEU A 129 -6.79 -3.57 -25.97
N ASN A 130 -6.86 -4.64 -25.18
CA ASN A 130 -5.93 -5.76 -25.30
C ASN A 130 -6.22 -6.61 -26.55
N PRO A 131 -5.27 -6.76 -27.49
CA PRO A 131 -5.47 -7.57 -28.69
C PRO A 131 -5.53 -9.07 -28.39
N LYS A 132 -4.89 -9.53 -27.31
CA LYS A 132 -4.86 -10.94 -26.88
C LYS A 132 -5.59 -11.10 -25.55
N LYS A 133 -6.85 -11.54 -25.61
CA LYS A 133 -7.75 -11.56 -24.46
C LYS A 133 -7.35 -12.54 -23.35
N ASP A 134 -6.53 -13.51 -23.65
CA ASP A 134 -6.01 -14.57 -22.74
C ASP A 134 -4.65 -14.24 -22.12
N THR A 135 -4.00 -13.17 -22.56
CA THR A 135 -2.65 -12.78 -22.13
C THR A 135 -2.65 -11.31 -21.71
N ALA A 136 -2.02 -10.97 -20.59
CA ALA A 136 -1.91 -9.59 -20.14
C ALA A 136 -1.07 -8.75 -21.12
N SER A 137 -1.58 -7.58 -21.50
CA SER A 137 -0.85 -6.61 -22.34
C SER A 137 0.21 -5.83 -21.52
N ASN A 138 1.16 -5.21 -22.20
CA ASN A 138 2.18 -4.37 -21.58
C ASN A 138 1.59 -3.30 -20.63
N PRO A 139 0.56 -2.53 -21.02
CA PRO A 139 -0.07 -1.57 -20.11
C PRO A 139 -0.70 -2.25 -18.88
N MET A 140 -1.31 -3.42 -19.02
CA MET A 140 -1.86 -4.15 -17.88
C MET A 140 -0.75 -4.57 -16.90
N ILE A 141 0.38 -5.08 -17.40
CA ILE A 141 1.52 -5.48 -16.58
C ILE A 141 2.11 -4.26 -15.86
N MET A 142 2.33 -3.14 -16.55
CA MET A 142 2.82 -1.90 -15.94
C MET A 142 1.88 -1.41 -14.84
N PHE A 143 0.58 -1.39 -15.12
CA PHE A 143 -0.46 -0.98 -14.17
C PHE A 143 -0.47 -1.88 -12.92
N LEU A 144 -0.39 -3.21 -13.10
CA LEU A 144 -0.32 -4.15 -11.99
C LEU A 144 0.92 -3.94 -11.13
N VAL A 145 2.09 -3.74 -11.74
CA VAL A 145 3.33 -3.53 -11.00
C VAL A 145 3.27 -2.25 -10.17
N ILE A 146 2.77 -1.16 -10.73
CA ILE A 146 2.61 0.11 -10.00
C ILE A 146 1.63 -0.07 -8.82
N ASN A 147 0.53 -0.77 -9.01
CA ASN A 147 -0.43 -1.03 -7.93
C ASN A 147 0.13 -1.98 -6.86
N THR A 148 0.85 -3.03 -7.25
CA THR A 148 1.43 -4.00 -6.31
C THR A 148 2.57 -3.40 -5.50
N SER A 149 3.37 -2.53 -6.08
CA SER A 149 4.44 -1.80 -5.39
C SER A 149 3.92 -0.68 -4.49
N GLY A 150 2.72 -0.16 -4.79
CA GLY A 150 1.87 0.66 -3.97
C GLY A 150 2.54 1.85 -3.29
N LEU A 151 2.99 2.87 -4.05
CA LEU A 151 3.48 4.11 -3.43
C LEU A 151 2.37 4.74 -2.57
N ILE A 152 2.58 4.78 -1.26
CA ILE A 152 1.65 5.34 -0.28
C ILE A 152 2.32 6.56 0.35
N ILE A 153 1.69 7.74 0.22
CA ILE A 153 2.15 8.97 0.84
C ILE A 153 1.60 9.07 2.27
N ILE A 154 0.38 8.61 2.50
CA ILE A 154 -0.29 8.71 3.79
C ILE A 154 -0.77 7.33 4.24
N PRO A 155 0.04 6.56 5.00
CA PRO A 155 -0.25 5.17 5.39
C PRO A 155 -1.17 5.09 6.62
N ILE A 156 -2.35 5.71 6.55
CA ILE A 156 -3.28 5.83 7.69
C ILE A 156 -3.71 4.47 8.23
N SER A 157 -4.10 3.55 7.36
CA SER A 157 -4.60 2.24 7.78
C SER A 157 -3.61 1.51 8.69
N ILE A 158 -2.32 1.56 8.35
CA ILE A 158 -1.26 0.93 9.16
C ILE A 158 -1.07 1.64 10.51
N MET A 159 -1.07 2.98 10.52
CA MET A 159 -0.91 3.75 11.75
C MET A 159 -2.08 3.53 12.70
N VAL A 160 -3.31 3.49 12.18
CA VAL A 160 -4.52 3.19 12.98
C VAL A 160 -4.47 1.77 13.53
N TYR A 161 -4.06 0.79 12.73
CA TYR A 161 -3.90 -0.59 13.16
C TYR A 161 -2.92 -0.69 14.33
N ARG A 162 -1.76 -0.03 14.22
CA ARG A 162 -0.75 0.01 15.27
C ARG A 162 -1.27 0.69 16.55
N ALA A 163 -2.01 1.78 16.40
CA ALA A 163 -2.62 2.46 17.55
C ALA A 163 -3.59 1.55 18.31
N GLN A 164 -4.42 0.81 17.60
CA GLN A 164 -5.39 -0.13 18.21
C GLN A 164 -4.73 -1.35 18.83
N MET A 165 -3.60 -1.79 18.29
CA MET A 165 -2.79 -2.86 18.87
C MET A 165 -1.94 -2.39 20.06
N GLY A 166 -2.12 -1.15 20.53
CA GLY A 166 -1.44 -0.62 21.70
C GLY A 166 0.03 -0.24 21.46
N ALA A 167 0.42 0.05 20.21
CA ALA A 167 1.78 0.52 19.95
C ALA A 167 2.03 1.87 20.67
N ALA A 168 3.16 1.99 21.36
CA ALA A 168 3.52 3.20 22.09
C ALA A 168 3.67 4.43 21.17
N GLN A 169 4.12 4.21 19.95
CA GLN A 169 4.25 5.24 18.91
C GLN A 169 3.71 4.69 17.58
N PRO A 170 2.41 4.86 17.29
CA PRO A 170 1.80 4.33 16.06
C PRO A 170 2.38 4.92 14.78
N THR A 171 2.89 6.16 14.83
CA THR A 171 3.35 6.94 13.68
C THR A 171 4.83 6.75 13.33
N ASP A 172 5.62 6.05 14.14
CA ASP A 172 7.06 5.83 13.91
C ASP A 172 7.38 5.07 12.61
N VAL A 173 6.40 4.33 12.07
CA VAL A 173 6.50 3.60 10.80
C VAL A 173 6.24 4.47 9.56
N PHE A 174 5.85 5.74 9.73
CA PHE A 174 5.50 6.62 8.62
C PHE A 174 6.65 6.75 7.60
N ILE A 175 7.83 7.18 8.06
CA ILE A 175 9.00 7.35 7.19
C ILE A 175 9.48 6.02 6.59
N PRO A 176 9.65 4.92 7.36
CA PRO A 176 9.96 3.62 6.80
C PRO A 176 9.00 3.15 5.71
N ILE A 177 7.68 3.32 5.90
CA ILE A 177 6.68 2.93 4.89
C ILE A 177 6.83 3.78 3.64
N LEU A 178 6.94 5.09 3.79
CA LEU A 178 7.10 6.01 2.67
C LEU A 178 8.34 5.66 1.84
N LEU A 179 9.48 5.42 2.48
CA LEU A 179 10.73 5.04 1.82
C LEU A 179 10.64 3.68 1.14
N SER A 180 10.11 2.67 1.83
CA SER A 180 10.04 1.30 1.30
C SER A 180 9.09 1.21 0.10
N THR A 181 7.91 1.85 0.18
CA THR A 181 6.96 1.87 -0.94
C THR A 181 7.47 2.67 -2.13
N PHE A 182 8.20 3.75 -1.87
CA PHE A 182 8.86 4.51 -2.93
C PHE A 182 9.93 3.68 -3.65
N ILE A 183 10.85 3.05 -2.91
CA ILE A 183 11.93 2.22 -3.48
C ILE A 183 11.32 1.03 -4.23
N SER A 184 10.31 0.38 -3.66
CA SER A 184 9.60 -0.73 -4.31
C SER A 184 8.98 -0.31 -5.65
N THR A 185 8.29 0.84 -5.67
CA THR A 185 7.68 1.37 -6.90
C THR A 185 8.73 1.75 -7.93
N LEU A 186 9.80 2.40 -7.49
CA LEU A 186 10.91 2.77 -8.37
C LEU A 186 11.54 1.56 -9.04
N VAL A 187 11.90 0.54 -8.25
CA VAL A 187 12.50 -0.69 -8.76
C VAL A 187 11.53 -1.43 -9.69
N GLY A 188 10.26 -1.54 -9.31
CA GLY A 188 9.23 -2.18 -10.13
C GLY A 188 9.03 -1.49 -11.47
N VAL A 189 8.90 -0.17 -11.48
CA VAL A 189 8.75 0.63 -12.71
C VAL A 189 10.00 0.52 -13.60
N ILE A 190 11.20 0.59 -13.03
CA ILE A 190 12.45 0.43 -13.79
C ILE A 190 12.50 -0.97 -14.41
N ALA A 191 12.27 -2.03 -13.63
CA ALA A 191 12.33 -3.40 -14.11
C ALA A 191 11.36 -3.67 -15.26
N VAL A 192 10.10 -3.24 -15.12
CA VAL A 192 9.10 -3.40 -16.18
C VAL A 192 9.41 -2.53 -17.39
N SER A 193 9.90 -1.31 -17.18
CA SER A 193 10.26 -0.42 -18.29
C SER A 193 11.42 -0.99 -19.11
N ILE A 194 12.41 -1.63 -18.47
CA ILE A 194 13.49 -2.34 -19.16
C ILE A 194 12.92 -3.52 -19.96
N ALA A 195 12.06 -4.34 -19.33
CA ALA A 195 11.45 -5.50 -19.99
C ALA A 195 10.57 -5.10 -21.19
N GLN A 196 9.86 -3.99 -21.09
CA GLN A 196 8.97 -3.45 -22.14
C GLN A 196 9.71 -2.50 -23.10
N LYS A 197 11.00 -2.27 -22.94
CA LYS A 197 11.84 -1.36 -23.74
C LYS A 197 11.30 0.08 -23.76
N ILE A 198 10.70 0.53 -22.65
CA ILE A 198 10.24 1.90 -22.47
C ILE A 198 11.44 2.80 -22.19
N ASN A 199 11.58 3.89 -22.96
CA ASN A 199 12.65 4.84 -22.73
C ASN A 199 12.34 5.73 -21.52
N LEU A 200 13.01 5.46 -20.39
CA LEU A 200 12.92 6.25 -19.17
C LEU A 200 13.76 7.54 -19.22
N ILE A 201 14.70 7.67 -20.18
CA ILE A 201 15.58 8.84 -20.31
C ILE A 201 14.86 9.96 -21.08
N ASN A 202 13.74 10.42 -20.51
CA ASN A 202 12.95 11.53 -21.03
C ASN A 202 12.94 12.67 -20.02
N LYS A 203 13.04 13.93 -20.50
CA LYS A 203 13.07 15.12 -19.64
C LYS A 203 12.04 15.12 -18.50
N PRO A 204 10.71 14.87 -18.72
CA PRO A 204 9.74 14.87 -17.62
C PRO A 204 9.96 13.75 -16.59
N ILE A 205 10.38 12.55 -17.04
CA ILE A 205 10.66 11.43 -16.12
C ILE A 205 11.90 11.77 -15.29
N LEU A 206 12.96 12.26 -15.92
CA LEU A 206 14.20 12.65 -15.23
C LEU A 206 13.97 13.79 -14.24
N ILE A 207 13.16 14.80 -14.61
CA ILE A 207 12.82 15.90 -13.70
C ILE A 207 12.04 15.39 -12.49
N LEU A 208 11.00 14.58 -12.71
CA LEU A 208 10.23 14.01 -11.59
C LEU A 208 11.10 13.12 -10.72
N MET A 209 11.90 12.23 -11.32
CA MET A 209 12.84 11.39 -10.58
C MET A 209 13.83 12.23 -9.77
N GLY A 210 14.37 13.31 -10.35
CA GLY A 210 15.27 14.24 -9.68
C GLY A 210 14.59 14.93 -8.48
N ILE A 211 13.37 15.42 -8.65
CA ILE A 211 12.59 16.04 -7.57
C ILE A 211 12.32 15.03 -6.44
N ILE A 212 11.91 13.83 -6.79
CA ILE A 212 11.62 12.79 -5.82
C ILE A 212 12.89 12.34 -5.10
N CYS A 213 14.00 12.13 -5.81
CA CYS A 213 15.30 11.80 -5.20
C CYS A 213 15.78 12.90 -4.25
N LEU A 214 15.65 14.17 -4.63
CA LEU A 214 15.98 15.32 -3.77
C LEU A 214 15.11 15.34 -2.50
N PHE A 215 13.80 15.13 -2.65
CA PHE A 215 12.87 15.07 -1.53
C PHE A 215 13.24 13.95 -0.54
N PHE A 216 13.46 12.74 -1.03
CA PHE A 216 13.84 11.60 -0.17
C PHE A 216 15.24 11.75 0.42
N SER A 217 16.20 12.26 -0.34
CA SER A 217 17.53 12.58 0.19
C SER A 217 17.47 13.61 1.31
N GLY A 218 16.63 14.63 1.15
CA GLY A 218 16.36 15.63 2.18
C GLY A 218 15.70 15.03 3.44
N LEU A 219 14.73 14.13 3.28
CA LEU A 219 14.11 13.41 4.40
C LEU A 219 15.12 12.52 5.13
N ILE A 220 15.93 11.76 4.40
CA ILE A 220 16.99 10.92 4.99
C ILE A 220 17.99 11.78 5.74
N TYR A 221 18.42 12.89 5.14
CA TYR A 221 19.35 13.83 5.79
C TYR A 221 18.75 14.40 7.08
N LEU A 222 17.50 14.85 7.04
CA LEU A 222 16.79 15.33 8.24
C LEU A 222 16.71 14.24 9.31
N PHE A 223 16.37 13.02 8.93
CA PHE A 223 16.26 11.91 9.87
C PHE A 223 17.62 11.52 10.50
N LEU A 224 18.70 11.60 9.74
CA LEU A 224 20.04 11.35 10.24
C LEU A 224 20.62 12.52 11.05
N SER A 225 20.19 13.75 10.78
CA SER A 225 20.66 14.97 11.45
C SER A 225 19.95 15.27 12.77
N VAL A 226 18.71 14.78 12.94
CA VAL A 226 17.98 14.90 14.22
C VAL A 226 18.45 13.79 15.15
N SER A 227 19.15 14.17 16.25
CA SER A 227 19.60 13.19 17.22
C SER A 227 18.40 12.51 17.90
N ARG A 228 18.59 11.25 18.34
CA ARG A 228 17.53 10.51 19.07
C ARG A 228 17.12 11.22 20.36
N GLU A 229 18.03 11.98 20.97
CA GLU A 229 17.79 12.77 22.18
C GLU A 229 16.88 13.96 21.88
N ASP A 230 17.06 14.66 20.76
CA ASP A 230 16.19 15.79 20.36
C ASP A 230 14.77 15.32 20.03
N MET A 231 14.62 14.14 19.44
CA MET A 231 13.29 13.53 19.24
C MET A 231 12.62 13.16 20.56
N ALA A 232 13.34 12.60 21.52
CA ALA A 232 12.81 12.25 22.84
C ALA A 232 12.37 13.48 23.63
N VAL A 233 13.11 14.58 23.57
CA VAL A 233 12.79 15.87 24.22
C VAL A 233 11.51 16.48 23.60
N SER A 234 11.37 16.44 22.29
CA SER A 234 10.15 16.93 21.61
C SER A 234 8.90 16.16 22.04
N TYR A 235 8.99 14.85 22.21
CA TYR A 235 7.87 14.02 22.68
C TYR A 235 7.53 14.24 24.16
N THR A 236 8.51 14.49 25.02
CA THR A 236 8.28 14.79 26.43
C THR A 236 7.59 16.14 26.62
N HIS A 237 7.90 17.14 25.81
CA HIS A 237 7.20 18.43 25.83
C HIS A 237 5.75 18.34 25.36
N LEU A 238 5.44 17.54 24.32
CA LEU A 238 4.06 17.30 23.88
C LEU A 238 3.23 16.57 24.96
N ARG A 239 3.81 15.61 25.64
CA ARG A 239 3.14 14.86 26.74
C ARG A 239 2.91 15.69 28.01
N ALA A 240 3.74 16.68 28.28
CA ALA A 240 3.56 17.59 29.42
C ALA A 240 2.40 18.57 29.24
N HIS A 241 1.86 18.72 28.04
CA HIS A 241 0.66 19.53 27.75
C HIS A 241 -0.65 18.74 27.77
N GLU A 242 -0.60 17.40 27.92
CA GLU A 242 -1.76 16.51 28.00
C GLU A 242 -2.15 16.10 29.45
N THR A 243 -1.40 16.55 30.45
CA THR A 243 -1.72 16.42 31.89
C THR A 243 -2.11 17.78 32.48
#